data_740096beacd805a5b41642e8b4618e45
#
_entry.id   740096beacd805a5b41642e8b4618e45
#
_cell.length_a   1.000
_cell.length_b   1.000
_cell.length_c   1.000
_cell.angle_alpha   90.00
_cell.angle_beta   90.00
_cell.angle_gamma   90.00
#
_symmetry.space_group_name_H-M   'P 1'
#
loop_
_entity.id
_entity.type
_entity.pdbx_description
1 polymer ?
#
loop_
_entity_poly.entity_id
_entity_poly.type
_entity_poly.pdbx_seq_one_letter_code
_entity_poly.pdbx_strand_id
1 'polypeptide(L)'
;FLRRGAALGLALAMTVTAASASQALGWDLHTGTAPISVGTTLTTNYFWSDTYSDLRTEHYVEYVPSADVTPTVAYGTKVTDRITLTGMAQQLESQGKRVVSGLNGDWYVLSTGSPVGIIITDGVVRAAGYYSSNWAIGFYEDGTAFIAQNGLSMSVTLGGATLNLSGGINKVRKMTSSDGSGGLTLLTSDFADTTKNSEAGVDVILAPVEDESGTYSAEPRVGRQTQYVVEQVLESTGSIAIPEGKAVLTLNAKDDAATLDKLRALVPGDTVTLSITSTDSRWSEVDQALGGIAKLVTNGQVASGLDASRTAWPAIGIKA
;
A
#
# COMPACT_ATOMS: atom_id res chain seq x y z
N PHE A 1 32.17 64.47 -13.01
CA PHE A 1 32.58 63.54 -11.96
C PHE A 1 31.99 62.15 -12.25
N LEU A 2 32.87 61.29 -12.79
CA LEU A 2 32.58 59.88 -13.03
C LEU A 2 32.55 59.11 -11.71
N ARG A 3 31.53 58.31 -11.52
CA ARG A 3 31.66 57.12 -10.68
C ARG A 3 31.22 55.88 -11.48
N ARG A 4 32.22 55.12 -11.85
CA ARG A 4 32.06 53.77 -12.39
C ARG A 4 31.71 52.85 -11.23
N GLY A 5 30.50 52.31 -11.23
CA GLY A 5 30.11 51.20 -10.38
C GLY A 5 30.51 49.91 -11.08
N ALA A 6 31.46 49.17 -10.53
CA ALA A 6 31.79 47.81 -10.95
C ALA A 6 30.70 46.86 -10.45
N ALA A 7 29.94 46.32 -11.40
CA ALA A 7 29.06 45.18 -11.10
C ALA A 7 29.93 43.92 -11.00
N LEU A 8 30.21 43.46 -9.78
CA LEU A 8 30.73 42.11 -9.55
C LEU A 8 29.60 41.11 -9.84
N GLY A 9 29.67 40.49 -11.00
CA GLY A 9 28.86 39.32 -11.29
C GLY A 9 29.36 38.14 -10.46
N LEU A 10 28.64 37.80 -9.41
CA LEU A 10 28.84 36.54 -8.66
C LEU A 10 28.29 35.44 -9.54
N ALA A 11 29.10 34.81 -10.37
CA ALA A 11 28.79 33.53 -10.99
C ALA A 11 28.84 32.48 -9.88
N LEU A 12 27.67 32.17 -9.31
CA LEU A 12 27.51 31.01 -8.45
C LEU A 12 27.65 29.78 -9.33
N ALA A 13 28.85 29.24 -9.43
CA ALA A 13 29.06 27.90 -9.97
C ALA A 13 28.41 26.94 -8.99
N MET A 14 27.14 26.58 -9.22
CA MET A 14 26.59 25.37 -8.66
C MET A 14 27.34 24.20 -9.28
N THR A 15 28.41 23.79 -8.64
CA THR A 15 28.93 22.46 -8.80
C THR A 15 27.87 21.54 -8.22
N VAL A 16 26.91 21.10 -9.04
CA VAL A 16 26.17 19.92 -8.78
C VAL A 16 27.21 18.81 -8.74
N THR A 17 27.66 18.45 -7.56
CA THR A 17 28.29 17.17 -7.35
C THR A 17 27.19 16.16 -7.64
N ALA A 18 27.02 15.80 -8.92
CA ALA A 18 26.29 14.62 -9.31
C ALA A 18 26.94 13.50 -8.50
N ALA A 19 26.25 13.05 -7.48
CA ALA A 19 26.74 12.00 -6.64
C ALA A 19 27.04 10.81 -7.54
N SER A 20 28.25 10.37 -7.48
CA SER A 20 28.87 9.22 -8.11
C SER A 20 28.19 7.85 -7.83
N ALA A 21 26.87 7.84 -7.71
CA ALA A 21 26.11 6.60 -7.60
C ALA A 21 26.17 5.77 -8.90
N SER A 22 26.30 6.43 -10.06
CA SER A 22 26.36 5.75 -11.35
C SER A 22 27.67 4.97 -11.56
N GLN A 23 28.79 5.44 -11.01
CA GLN A 23 30.07 4.71 -11.11
C GLN A 23 30.05 3.34 -10.43
N ALA A 24 29.16 3.11 -9.47
CA ALA A 24 28.98 1.83 -8.83
C ALA A 24 28.25 0.80 -9.70
N LEU A 25 27.55 1.22 -10.76
CA LEU A 25 26.75 0.36 -11.61
C LEU A 25 27.48 -0.08 -12.89
N GLY A 26 28.49 0.68 -13.34
CA GLY A 26 29.26 0.42 -14.56
C GLY A 26 29.78 1.69 -15.22
N TRP A 27 30.00 1.64 -16.53
CA TRP A 27 30.48 2.79 -17.31
C TRP A 27 29.33 3.58 -17.86
N ASP A 28 29.17 4.83 -17.43
CA ASP A 28 28.15 5.74 -17.95
C ASP A 28 28.45 6.09 -19.41
N LEU A 29 27.47 5.82 -20.26
CA LEU A 29 27.52 6.14 -21.68
C LEU A 29 26.74 7.43 -21.97
N HIS A 30 25.65 7.64 -21.29
CA HIS A 30 24.83 8.82 -21.40
C HIS A 30 23.96 9.03 -20.17
N THR A 31 23.90 10.25 -19.69
CA THR A 31 22.99 10.68 -18.62
C THR A 31 22.21 11.90 -19.09
N GLY A 32 20.89 11.81 -19.02
CA GLY A 32 19.98 12.92 -19.30
C GLY A 32 19.15 13.23 -18.08
N THR A 33 19.06 14.49 -17.68
CA THR A 33 18.23 14.95 -16.56
C THR A 33 17.30 16.06 -17.04
N ALA A 34 16.02 15.99 -16.70
CA ALA A 34 15.02 16.98 -17.04
C ALA A 34 14.04 17.24 -15.89
N PRO A 35 13.67 18.49 -15.60
CA PRO A 35 12.56 18.78 -14.71
C PRO A 35 11.25 18.33 -15.39
N ILE A 36 10.41 17.60 -14.64
CA ILE A 36 9.10 17.12 -15.13
C ILE A 36 7.93 17.78 -14.38
N SER A 37 8.18 18.33 -13.21
CA SER A 37 7.26 19.18 -12.44
C SER A 37 8.02 19.99 -11.40
N VAL A 38 7.31 20.82 -10.62
CA VAL A 38 7.88 21.54 -9.48
C VAL A 38 8.51 20.54 -8.50
N GLY A 39 9.76 20.77 -8.11
CA GLY A 39 10.50 19.89 -7.20
C GLY A 39 10.68 18.44 -7.67
N THR A 40 10.43 18.15 -8.95
CA THR A 40 10.47 16.80 -9.49
C THR A 40 11.29 16.74 -10.75
N THR A 41 12.31 15.87 -10.75
CA THR A 41 13.22 15.66 -11.89
C THR A 41 13.26 14.19 -12.28
N LEU A 42 13.29 13.93 -13.59
CA LEU A 42 13.55 12.61 -14.17
C LEU A 42 14.99 12.55 -14.64
N THR A 43 15.72 11.53 -14.23
CA THR A 43 17.03 11.19 -14.76
C THR A 43 16.96 9.84 -15.46
N THR A 44 17.56 9.80 -16.66
CA THR A 44 17.75 8.58 -17.44
C THR A 44 19.23 8.35 -17.64
N ASN A 45 19.71 7.18 -17.22
CA ASN A 45 21.09 6.73 -17.41
C ASN A 45 21.12 5.55 -18.37
N TYR A 46 22.07 5.60 -19.31
CA TYR A 46 22.49 4.44 -20.09
C TYR A 46 23.93 4.13 -19.69
N PHE A 47 24.19 2.91 -19.25
CA PHE A 47 25.51 2.48 -18.79
C PHE A 47 25.83 1.06 -19.22
N TRP A 48 27.12 0.80 -19.39
CA TRP A 48 27.62 -0.56 -19.61
C TRP A 48 27.89 -1.19 -18.27
N SER A 49 27.29 -2.36 -18.01
CA SER A 49 27.55 -3.14 -16.80
C SER A 49 28.63 -4.17 -17.04
N ASP A 50 29.79 -4.02 -16.39
CA ASP A 50 30.86 -5.02 -16.44
C ASP A 50 30.44 -6.36 -15.79
N THR A 51 29.60 -6.30 -14.75
CA THR A 51 29.09 -7.49 -14.06
C THR A 51 28.26 -8.38 -14.98
N TYR A 52 27.49 -7.78 -15.88
CA TYR A 52 26.58 -8.50 -16.77
C TYR A 52 27.01 -8.47 -18.23
N SER A 53 28.06 -7.72 -18.56
CA SER A 53 28.57 -7.55 -19.92
C SER A 53 27.48 -7.16 -20.93
N ASP A 54 26.64 -6.22 -20.54
CA ASP A 54 25.56 -5.70 -21.40
C ASP A 54 25.21 -4.23 -21.11
N LEU A 55 24.44 -3.62 -22.02
CA LEU A 55 23.89 -2.28 -21.88
C LEU A 55 22.69 -2.30 -20.95
N ARG A 56 22.66 -1.37 -19.98
CA ARG A 56 21.62 -1.18 -19.01
C ARG A 56 21.03 0.22 -19.10
N THR A 57 19.77 0.32 -18.66
CA THR A 57 19.07 1.58 -18.55
C THR A 57 18.54 1.70 -17.12
N GLU A 58 18.73 2.87 -16.53
CA GLU A 58 18.14 3.26 -15.27
C GLU A 58 17.28 4.50 -15.50
N HIS A 59 16.08 4.49 -14.93
CA HIS A 59 15.23 5.67 -14.86
C HIS A 59 14.90 5.93 -13.40
N TYR A 60 15.20 7.13 -12.90
CA TYR A 60 14.77 7.50 -11.56
C TYR A 60 14.18 8.91 -11.51
N VAL A 61 13.25 9.09 -10.61
CA VAL A 61 12.59 10.35 -10.34
C VAL A 61 13.01 10.81 -8.94
N GLU A 62 13.61 12.00 -8.86
CA GLU A 62 13.80 12.68 -7.59
C GLU A 62 12.60 13.59 -7.36
N TYR A 63 12.01 13.44 -6.18
CA TYR A 63 10.85 14.20 -5.73
C TYR A 63 11.16 14.91 -4.41
N VAL A 64 10.88 16.19 -4.36
CA VAL A 64 10.93 16.98 -3.12
C VAL A 64 9.50 17.29 -2.69
N PRO A 65 9.08 16.90 -1.47
CA PRO A 65 7.74 17.16 -0.98
C PRO A 65 7.32 18.62 -1.13
N SER A 66 6.15 18.86 -1.69
CA SER A 66 5.58 20.19 -1.87
C SER A 66 4.06 20.13 -1.98
N ALA A 67 3.39 21.25 -1.79
CA ALA A 67 1.95 21.35 -1.97
C ALA A 67 1.49 21.15 -3.44
N ASP A 68 2.40 21.33 -4.40
CA ASP A 68 2.08 21.23 -5.83
C ASP A 68 2.17 19.80 -6.38
N VAL A 69 2.96 18.93 -5.73
CA VAL A 69 3.16 17.54 -6.13
C VAL A 69 3.14 16.66 -4.90
N THR A 70 2.23 15.70 -4.85
CA THR A 70 2.05 14.78 -3.73
C THR A 70 2.12 13.32 -4.22
N PRO A 71 2.65 12.41 -3.40
CA PRO A 71 2.60 10.99 -3.69
C PRO A 71 1.15 10.50 -3.61
N THR A 72 0.77 9.60 -4.50
CA THR A 72 -0.55 8.97 -4.50
C THR A 72 -0.39 7.49 -4.79
N VAL A 73 -0.96 6.65 -3.94
CA VAL A 73 -1.08 5.21 -4.20
C VAL A 73 -2.35 4.98 -5.02
N ALA A 74 -2.21 4.25 -6.12
CA ALA A 74 -3.31 3.96 -7.03
C ALA A 74 -3.50 2.46 -7.23
N TYR A 75 -4.75 2.06 -7.39
CA TYR A 75 -5.19 0.74 -7.80
C TYR A 75 -6.39 0.91 -8.76
N GLY A 76 -6.97 -0.18 -9.26
CA GLY A 76 -8.15 -0.12 -10.11
C GLY A 76 -9.41 0.42 -9.42
N THR A 77 -10.56 0.18 -9.97
CA THR A 77 -11.85 0.48 -9.31
C THR A 77 -11.99 -0.35 -8.03
N LYS A 78 -11.46 -1.56 -8.05
CA LYS A 78 -11.36 -2.46 -6.88
C LYS A 78 -9.89 -2.84 -6.66
N VAL A 79 -9.50 -3.13 -5.43
CA VAL A 79 -8.11 -3.47 -5.09
C VAL A 79 -7.61 -4.76 -5.77
N THR A 80 -8.52 -5.60 -6.25
CA THR A 80 -8.20 -6.81 -7.01
C THR A 80 -8.16 -6.60 -8.53
N ASP A 81 -8.40 -5.41 -9.00
CA ASP A 81 -8.31 -5.11 -10.43
C ASP A 81 -6.86 -5.12 -10.90
N ARG A 82 -6.68 -5.54 -12.15
CA ARG A 82 -5.37 -5.56 -12.78
C ARG A 82 -5.40 -4.62 -13.98
N ILE A 83 -4.91 -3.44 -13.77
CA ILE A 83 -4.80 -2.40 -14.79
C ILE A 83 -3.35 -2.00 -15.01
N THR A 84 -3.04 -1.51 -16.18
CA THR A 84 -1.69 -1.02 -16.49
C THR A 84 -1.39 0.27 -15.73
N LEU A 85 -0.11 0.60 -15.56
CA LEU A 85 0.31 1.88 -14.98
C LEU A 85 -0.29 3.07 -15.75
N THR A 86 -0.33 2.99 -17.08
CA THR A 86 -1.00 4.00 -17.91
C THR A 86 -2.49 4.09 -17.63
N GLY A 87 -3.17 2.95 -17.42
CA GLY A 87 -4.59 2.93 -17.05
C GLY A 87 -4.85 3.56 -15.69
N MET A 88 -3.97 3.33 -14.70
CA MET A 88 -4.04 4.00 -13.40
C MET A 88 -3.84 5.52 -13.54
N ALA A 89 -2.88 5.95 -14.35
CA ALA A 89 -2.66 7.37 -14.63
C ALA A 89 -3.92 8.01 -15.25
N GLN A 90 -4.51 7.39 -16.27
CA GLN A 90 -5.75 7.86 -16.90
C GLN A 90 -6.93 7.94 -15.91
N GLN A 91 -7.04 6.97 -15.00
CA GLN A 91 -8.06 6.99 -13.96
C GLN A 91 -7.88 8.18 -13.01
N LEU A 92 -6.65 8.46 -12.55
CA LEU A 92 -6.35 9.61 -11.71
C LEU A 92 -6.59 10.94 -12.45
N GLU A 93 -6.23 11.02 -13.73
CA GLU A 93 -6.46 12.20 -14.56
C GLU A 93 -7.96 12.47 -14.79
N SER A 94 -8.78 11.42 -14.92
CA SER A 94 -10.23 11.55 -15.00
C SER A 94 -10.86 12.11 -13.71
N GLN A 95 -10.16 12.00 -12.57
CA GLN A 95 -10.53 12.57 -11.29
C GLN A 95 -9.98 14.01 -11.09
N GLY A 96 -9.37 14.60 -12.13
CA GLY A 96 -8.81 15.96 -12.11
C GLY A 96 -7.39 16.06 -11.58
N LYS A 97 -6.71 14.94 -11.29
CA LYS A 97 -5.28 14.92 -10.91
C LYS A 97 -4.42 14.97 -12.18
N ARG A 98 -3.26 15.62 -12.11
CA ARG A 98 -2.25 15.56 -13.15
C ARG A 98 -1.15 14.58 -12.74
N VAL A 99 -1.02 13.46 -13.43
CA VAL A 99 0.02 12.48 -13.15
C VAL A 99 1.35 12.94 -13.74
N VAL A 100 2.38 13.07 -12.91
CA VAL A 100 3.72 13.50 -13.30
C VAL A 100 4.62 12.31 -13.61
N SER A 101 4.56 11.30 -12.76
CA SER A 101 5.33 10.06 -12.88
C SER A 101 4.65 8.94 -12.13
N GLY A 102 5.03 7.70 -12.41
CA GLY A 102 4.52 6.54 -11.70
C GLY A 102 5.44 5.34 -11.83
N LEU A 103 5.38 4.47 -10.84
CA LEU A 103 6.08 3.18 -10.85
C LEU A 103 5.17 2.09 -10.26
N ASN A 104 5.45 0.85 -10.63
CA ASN A 104 4.74 -0.29 -10.06
C ASN A 104 5.05 -0.40 -8.57
N GLY A 105 4.03 -0.80 -7.82
CA GLY A 105 4.17 -1.06 -6.40
C GLY A 105 4.44 -2.52 -6.06
N ASP A 106 3.83 -2.97 -4.97
CA ASP A 106 3.97 -4.30 -4.40
C ASP A 106 3.43 -5.42 -5.31
N TRP A 107 3.70 -6.64 -4.91
CA TRP A 107 3.22 -7.84 -5.58
C TRP A 107 1.73 -8.07 -5.35
N TYR A 108 1.13 -8.81 -6.26
CA TYR A 108 -0.23 -9.32 -6.14
C TYR A 108 -0.31 -10.78 -6.57
N VAL A 109 -1.32 -11.47 -6.09
CA VAL A 109 -1.58 -12.87 -6.47
C VAL A 109 -2.14 -12.90 -7.88
N LEU A 110 -1.39 -13.47 -8.83
CA LEU A 110 -1.73 -13.46 -10.27
C LEU A 110 -3.11 -14.04 -10.58
N SER A 111 -3.55 -15.07 -9.86
CA SER A 111 -4.85 -15.72 -10.10
C SER A 111 -6.05 -14.88 -9.65
N THR A 112 -5.90 -14.05 -8.62
CA THR A 112 -7.02 -13.36 -7.96
C THR A 112 -6.95 -11.84 -8.05
N GLY A 113 -5.77 -11.27 -8.35
CA GLY A 113 -5.51 -9.83 -8.25
C GLY A 113 -5.31 -9.31 -6.83
N SER A 114 -5.41 -10.17 -5.81
CA SER A 114 -5.29 -9.76 -4.41
C SER A 114 -3.88 -9.22 -4.11
N PRO A 115 -3.75 -8.00 -3.56
CA PRO A 115 -2.45 -7.44 -3.21
C PRO A 115 -1.77 -8.26 -2.11
N VAL A 116 -0.43 -8.30 -2.10
CA VAL A 116 0.33 -9.03 -1.06
C VAL A 116 0.54 -8.16 0.17
N GLY A 117 1.04 -6.95 0.02
CA GLY A 117 1.33 -6.05 1.13
C GLY A 117 0.15 -5.16 1.54
N ILE A 118 0.50 -4.07 2.22
CA ILE A 118 -0.43 -3.04 2.66
C ILE A 118 -0.73 -2.06 1.51
N ILE A 119 -1.98 -1.60 1.46
CA ILE A 119 -2.41 -0.46 0.66
C ILE A 119 -3.19 0.47 1.58
N ILE A 120 -2.75 1.73 1.68
CA ILE A 120 -3.49 2.82 2.33
C ILE A 120 -3.66 3.94 1.30
N THR A 121 -4.88 4.46 1.18
CA THR A 121 -5.18 5.66 0.41
C THR A 121 -6.09 6.57 1.23
N ASP A 122 -5.78 7.85 1.28
CA ASP A 122 -6.55 8.86 2.07
C ASP A 122 -6.70 8.42 3.54
N GLY A 123 -5.64 7.79 4.09
CA GLY A 123 -5.60 7.25 5.44
C GLY A 123 -6.44 5.99 5.67
N VAL A 124 -7.12 5.45 4.65
CA VAL A 124 -7.97 4.26 4.74
C VAL A 124 -7.18 3.02 4.35
N VAL A 125 -7.26 1.98 5.17
CA VAL A 125 -6.66 0.67 4.89
C VAL A 125 -7.48 -0.05 3.83
N ARG A 126 -7.03 0.02 2.58
CA ARG A 126 -7.65 -0.65 1.43
C ARG A 126 -7.29 -2.12 1.35
N ALA A 127 -6.09 -2.49 1.78
CA ALA A 127 -5.68 -3.90 1.94
C ALA A 127 -4.61 -4.03 3.01
N ALA A 128 -4.70 -5.05 3.84
CA ALA A 128 -3.67 -5.43 4.80
C ALA A 128 -3.85 -6.90 5.21
N GLY A 129 -2.78 -7.57 5.61
CA GLY A 129 -2.87 -8.93 6.11
C GLY A 129 -1.53 -9.63 6.21
N TYR A 130 -1.53 -10.92 6.41
CA TYR A 130 -0.53 -11.95 6.73
C TYR A 130 0.91 -11.51 7.03
N TYR A 131 1.41 -10.48 6.34
CA TYR A 131 2.82 -10.08 6.35
C TYR A 131 2.98 -8.72 7.01
N SER A 132 2.59 -8.61 8.29
CA SER A 132 2.82 -7.40 9.10
C SER A 132 4.31 -7.07 9.27
N SER A 133 5.19 -8.05 9.04
CA SER A 133 6.65 -7.87 9.06
C SER A 133 7.24 -7.37 7.74
N ASN A 134 6.44 -7.28 6.67
CA ASN A 134 6.93 -6.75 5.40
C ASN A 134 7.22 -5.26 5.49
N TRP A 135 8.25 -4.86 4.77
CA TRP A 135 8.58 -3.46 4.61
C TRP A 135 7.50 -2.75 3.80
N ALA A 136 7.27 -1.50 4.15
CA ALA A 136 6.36 -0.64 3.41
C ALA A 136 6.85 0.81 3.47
N ILE A 137 6.45 1.62 2.49
CA ILE A 137 6.60 3.06 2.55
C ILE A 137 5.26 3.68 2.96
N GLY A 138 5.31 4.60 3.92
CA GLY A 138 4.19 5.46 4.29
C GLY A 138 4.50 6.90 3.93
N PHE A 139 3.53 7.60 3.38
CA PHE A 139 3.57 9.04 3.09
C PHE A 139 2.56 9.75 3.98
N TYR A 140 2.97 10.86 4.55
CA TYR A 140 2.10 11.80 5.23
C TYR A 140 1.41 12.71 4.21
N GLU A 141 0.39 13.44 4.65
CA GLU A 141 -0.35 14.39 3.80
C GLU A 141 0.55 15.48 3.19
N ASP A 142 1.61 15.88 3.90
CA ASP A 142 2.61 16.85 3.42
C ASP A 142 3.60 16.26 2.38
N GLY A 143 3.46 14.98 2.05
CA GLY A 143 4.31 14.27 1.10
C GLY A 143 5.63 13.77 1.67
N THR A 144 5.96 14.06 2.93
CA THR A 144 7.09 13.44 3.62
C THR A 144 6.82 11.94 3.84
N ALA A 145 7.88 11.14 3.99
CA ALA A 145 7.73 9.71 3.97
C ALA A 145 8.69 9.00 4.95
N PHE A 146 8.35 7.76 5.28
CA PHE A 146 9.22 6.85 6.00
C PHE A 146 9.10 5.42 5.43
N ILE A 147 10.14 4.62 5.63
CA ILE A 147 10.15 3.19 5.30
C ILE A 147 10.30 2.41 6.60
N ALA A 148 9.31 1.56 6.89
CA ALA A 148 9.29 0.73 8.10
C ALA A 148 8.51 -0.58 7.85
N GLN A 149 8.64 -1.53 8.78
CA GLN A 149 7.69 -2.63 8.88
C GLN A 149 6.37 -2.09 9.41
N ASN A 150 5.24 -2.53 8.85
CA ASN A 150 3.95 -1.95 9.24
C ASN A 150 3.47 -2.40 10.63
N GLY A 151 3.93 -3.54 11.13
CA GLY A 151 3.66 -4.03 12.49
C GLY A 151 2.18 -4.07 12.88
N LEU A 152 1.28 -4.29 11.89
CA LEU A 152 -0.15 -4.23 12.12
C LEU A 152 -0.65 -5.43 12.92
N SER A 153 -1.56 -5.15 13.84
CA SER A 153 -2.43 -6.10 14.51
C SER A 153 -3.88 -5.73 14.22
N MET A 154 -4.65 -6.70 13.75
CA MET A 154 -6.04 -6.50 13.37
C MET A 154 -6.94 -7.46 14.11
N SER A 155 -8.04 -6.97 14.66
CA SER A 155 -9.01 -7.79 15.38
C SER A 155 -10.43 -7.29 15.18
N VAL A 156 -11.38 -8.17 15.38
CA VAL A 156 -12.81 -7.83 15.49
C VAL A 156 -13.34 -8.24 16.84
N THR A 157 -14.13 -7.38 17.47
CA THR A 157 -14.87 -7.68 18.70
C THR A 157 -16.33 -7.85 18.34
N LEU A 158 -16.91 -9.00 18.73
CA LEU A 158 -18.29 -9.37 18.51
C LEU A 158 -18.79 -10.20 19.71
N GLY A 159 -20.00 -9.95 20.18
CA GLY A 159 -20.61 -10.66 21.32
C GLY A 159 -19.73 -10.67 22.58
N GLY A 160 -18.90 -9.62 22.81
CA GLY A 160 -17.95 -9.52 23.91
C GLY A 160 -16.66 -10.33 23.73
N ALA A 161 -16.48 -11.05 22.62
CA ALA A 161 -15.26 -11.79 22.29
C ALA A 161 -14.42 -11.01 21.26
N THR A 162 -13.11 -10.94 21.49
CA THR A 162 -12.16 -10.40 20.51
C THR A 162 -11.51 -11.54 19.74
N LEU A 163 -11.59 -11.48 18.42
CA LEU A 163 -11.04 -12.46 17.48
C LEU A 163 -9.96 -11.79 16.63
N ASN A 164 -8.86 -12.51 16.43
CA ASN A 164 -7.81 -12.04 15.51
C ASN A 164 -8.30 -12.12 14.07
N LEU A 165 -8.15 -11.01 13.32
CA LEU A 165 -8.43 -10.95 11.87
C LEU A 165 -7.21 -11.46 11.08
N SER A 166 -6.86 -12.72 11.29
CA SER A 166 -5.65 -13.34 10.74
C SER A 166 -5.65 -13.45 9.21
N GLY A 167 -6.83 -13.48 8.59
CA GLY A 167 -7.01 -13.41 7.15
C GLY A 167 -6.79 -12.02 6.55
N GLY A 168 -6.84 -10.98 7.39
CA GLY A 168 -6.60 -9.60 6.98
C GLY A 168 -7.81 -8.90 6.39
N ILE A 169 -7.54 -7.75 5.78
CA ILE A 169 -8.53 -6.90 5.12
C ILE A 169 -8.28 -6.96 3.61
N ASN A 170 -9.35 -7.21 2.84
CA ASN A 170 -9.33 -7.27 1.38
C ASN A 170 -8.28 -8.23 0.81
N LYS A 171 -8.19 -9.39 1.45
CA LYS A 171 -7.42 -10.56 0.98
C LYS A 171 -8.39 -11.69 0.64
N VAL A 172 -8.03 -12.52 -0.32
CA VAL A 172 -8.82 -13.73 -0.60
C VAL A 172 -8.83 -14.60 0.63
N ARG A 173 -10.03 -15.03 1.05
CA ARG A 173 -10.19 -15.96 2.17
C ARG A 173 -9.40 -17.26 1.94
N LYS A 174 -8.62 -17.65 2.91
CA LYS A 174 -7.90 -18.92 2.97
C LYS A 174 -8.15 -19.57 4.31
N MET A 175 -8.08 -20.90 4.36
CA MET A 175 -8.01 -21.60 5.64
C MET A 175 -6.80 -21.12 6.44
N THR A 176 -6.92 -21.14 7.75
CA THR A 176 -5.78 -20.92 8.64
C THR A 176 -4.72 -21.98 8.38
N SER A 177 -3.51 -21.55 8.04
CA SER A 177 -2.37 -22.43 7.84
C SER A 177 -1.54 -22.56 9.12
N SER A 178 -0.59 -23.51 9.11
CA SER A 178 0.26 -23.81 10.29
C SER A 178 1.13 -22.62 10.73
N ASP A 179 1.39 -21.67 9.84
CA ASP A 179 2.10 -20.41 10.15
C ASP A 179 1.18 -19.30 10.68
N GLY A 180 -0.11 -19.60 10.89
CA GLY A 180 -1.14 -18.64 11.34
C GLY A 180 -1.64 -17.68 10.27
N SER A 181 -1.21 -17.82 9.02
CA SER A 181 -1.77 -17.05 7.90
C SER A 181 -3.11 -17.62 7.45
N GLY A 182 -3.96 -16.77 6.87
CA GLY A 182 -5.34 -17.14 6.52
C GLY A 182 -6.30 -17.00 7.72
N GLY A 183 -7.50 -17.56 7.62
CA GLY A 183 -8.52 -17.51 8.65
C GLY A 183 -9.50 -16.36 8.48
N LEU A 184 -9.95 -15.80 9.59
CA LEU A 184 -10.98 -14.76 9.61
C LEU A 184 -10.55 -13.54 8.80
N THR A 185 -11.37 -13.16 7.83
CA THR A 185 -11.05 -12.14 6.81
C THR A 185 -12.19 -11.13 6.72
N LEU A 186 -11.87 -9.85 6.62
CA LEU A 186 -12.84 -8.79 6.32
C LEU A 186 -12.67 -8.34 4.87
N LEU A 187 -13.75 -8.37 4.11
CA LEU A 187 -13.80 -7.89 2.72
C LEU A 187 -14.73 -6.68 2.69
N THR A 188 -14.23 -5.53 2.26
CA THR A 188 -15.04 -4.33 2.01
C THR A 188 -15.45 -4.28 0.54
N SER A 189 -16.34 -3.37 0.19
CA SER A 189 -16.72 -3.14 -1.22
C SER A 189 -15.54 -2.70 -2.11
N ASP A 190 -14.42 -2.27 -1.54
CA ASP A 190 -13.19 -2.02 -2.28
C ASP A 190 -12.51 -3.29 -2.81
N PHE A 191 -12.77 -4.44 -2.20
CA PHE A 191 -12.14 -5.70 -2.60
C PHE A 191 -12.52 -6.11 -4.03
N ALA A 192 -13.79 -6.32 -4.23
CA ALA A 192 -14.42 -6.73 -5.49
C ALA A 192 -15.95 -6.68 -5.32
N ASP A 193 -16.70 -6.91 -6.39
CA ASP A 193 -18.17 -7.02 -6.32
C ASP A 193 -18.65 -8.31 -5.60
N THR A 194 -17.74 -9.27 -5.44
CA THR A 194 -18.01 -10.55 -4.75
C THR A 194 -16.84 -10.95 -3.86
N THR A 195 -17.09 -11.85 -2.91
CA THR A 195 -16.07 -12.38 -2.00
C THR A 195 -15.00 -13.22 -2.70
N LYS A 196 -15.22 -13.65 -3.95
CA LYS A 196 -14.33 -14.56 -4.71
C LYS A 196 -13.98 -15.84 -3.95
N ASN A 197 -14.78 -16.24 -2.96
CA ASN A 197 -14.59 -17.47 -2.21
C ASN A 197 -14.86 -18.69 -3.08
N SER A 198 -13.98 -19.66 -3.10
CA SER A 198 -14.14 -20.92 -3.87
C SER A 198 -14.68 -22.08 -3.03
N GLU A 199 -14.75 -21.94 -1.72
CA GLU A 199 -15.16 -22.97 -0.78
C GLU A 199 -16.28 -22.49 0.13
N ALA A 200 -16.97 -23.43 0.76
CA ALA A 200 -18.01 -23.16 1.76
C ALA A 200 -17.46 -22.36 2.96
N GLY A 201 -18.31 -21.58 3.58
CA GLY A 201 -17.95 -20.80 4.75
C GLY A 201 -19.13 -20.09 5.41
N VAL A 202 -18.83 -19.40 6.48
CA VAL A 202 -19.76 -18.47 7.13
C VAL A 202 -19.39 -17.06 6.69
N ASP A 203 -20.36 -16.35 6.13
CA ASP A 203 -20.22 -14.97 5.66
C ASP A 203 -21.21 -14.08 6.41
N VAL A 204 -20.71 -13.03 7.05
CA VAL A 204 -21.52 -12.06 7.81
C VAL A 204 -21.49 -10.74 7.05
N ILE A 205 -22.64 -10.32 6.54
CA ILE A 205 -22.80 -9.02 5.88
C ILE A 205 -22.91 -7.93 6.94
N LEU A 206 -22.08 -6.91 6.82
CA LEU A 206 -21.88 -5.85 7.79
C LEU A 206 -22.14 -4.49 7.13
N ALA A 207 -22.97 -3.65 7.76
CA ALA A 207 -23.12 -2.26 7.40
C ALA A 207 -22.27 -1.38 8.33
N PRO A 208 -21.43 -0.45 7.81
CA PRO A 208 -20.72 0.49 8.66
C PRO A 208 -21.70 1.40 9.41
N VAL A 209 -21.37 1.73 10.65
CA VAL A 209 -22.13 2.69 11.45
C VAL A 209 -21.53 4.07 11.22
N GLU A 210 -22.36 4.99 10.76
CA GLU A 210 -22.02 6.41 10.75
C GLU A 210 -22.07 6.93 12.19
N ASP A 211 -20.95 7.46 12.69
CA ASP A 211 -20.83 7.97 14.04
C ASP A 211 -20.61 9.49 14.02
N GLU A 212 -21.67 10.24 14.25
CA GLU A 212 -21.65 11.71 14.35
C GLU A 212 -20.74 12.22 15.48
N SER A 213 -20.48 11.40 16.50
CA SER A 213 -19.58 11.76 17.61
C SER A 213 -18.10 11.71 17.22
N GLY A 214 -17.77 11.02 16.11
CA GLY A 214 -16.42 10.80 15.64
C GLY A 214 -15.61 9.79 16.47
N THR A 215 -16.26 9.02 17.34
CA THR A 215 -15.64 7.95 18.14
C THR A 215 -15.15 6.82 17.21
N TYR A 216 -15.97 6.46 16.22
CA TYR A 216 -15.64 5.44 15.24
C TYR A 216 -15.29 6.07 13.88
N SER A 217 -14.46 5.39 13.11
CA SER A 217 -14.21 5.72 11.72
C SER A 217 -15.25 5.03 10.83
N ALA A 218 -15.75 5.73 9.80
CA ALA A 218 -16.63 5.10 8.82
C ALA A 218 -15.91 4.02 7.98
N GLU A 219 -14.59 4.12 7.84
CA GLU A 219 -13.75 3.21 7.07
C GLU A 219 -12.58 2.68 7.90
N PRO A 220 -12.00 1.50 7.56
CA PRO A 220 -10.86 0.94 8.28
C PRO A 220 -9.64 1.88 8.30
N ARG A 221 -9.17 2.28 9.49
CA ARG A 221 -7.99 3.14 9.68
C ARG A 221 -7.09 2.60 10.78
N VAL A 222 -5.78 2.78 10.63
CA VAL A 222 -4.82 2.43 11.69
C VAL A 222 -5.01 3.38 12.88
N GLY A 223 -5.05 2.83 14.10
CA GLY A 223 -5.21 3.60 15.33
C GLY A 223 -6.65 4.06 15.62
N ARG A 224 -7.63 3.70 14.77
CA ARG A 224 -9.05 3.98 14.99
C ARG A 224 -9.89 2.73 14.90
N GLN A 225 -11.00 2.71 15.60
CA GLN A 225 -11.98 1.64 15.50
C GLN A 225 -13.02 1.97 14.42
N THR A 226 -13.49 0.93 13.73
CA THR A 226 -14.63 1.00 12.81
C THR A 226 -15.73 0.11 13.36
N GLN A 227 -16.92 0.66 13.52
CA GLN A 227 -18.07 -0.09 14.01
C GLN A 227 -18.99 -0.48 12.86
N TYR A 228 -19.48 -1.71 12.93
CA TYR A 228 -20.43 -2.28 11.97
C TYR A 228 -21.64 -2.83 12.71
N VAL A 229 -22.76 -2.90 12.00
CA VAL A 229 -23.96 -3.63 12.41
C VAL A 229 -24.12 -4.84 11.49
N VAL A 230 -24.43 -6.00 12.07
CA VAL A 230 -24.74 -7.22 11.34
C VAL A 230 -26.08 -7.03 10.61
N GLU A 231 -26.10 -7.25 9.31
CA GLU A 231 -27.33 -7.29 8.53
C GLU A 231 -27.80 -8.73 8.26
N GLN A 232 -26.86 -9.61 7.99
CA GLN A 232 -27.18 -10.98 7.63
C GLN A 232 -26.02 -11.94 7.94
N VAL A 233 -26.33 -13.14 8.36
CA VAL A 233 -25.38 -14.26 8.50
C VAL A 233 -25.78 -15.35 7.49
N LEU A 234 -24.81 -15.82 6.71
CA LEU A 234 -25.01 -16.78 5.62
C LEU A 234 -24.08 -17.98 5.77
N GLU A 235 -24.62 -19.18 5.60
CA GLU A 235 -23.82 -20.38 5.29
C GLU A 235 -23.66 -20.45 3.76
N SER A 236 -22.52 -20.04 3.26
CA SER A 236 -22.27 -20.02 1.83
C SER A 236 -21.58 -21.29 1.35
N THR A 237 -21.85 -21.67 0.11
CA THR A 237 -21.13 -22.78 -0.57
C THR A 237 -19.99 -22.29 -1.45
N GLY A 238 -19.80 -20.96 -1.53
CA GLY A 238 -18.80 -20.32 -2.38
C GLY A 238 -18.87 -18.79 -2.30
N SER A 239 -18.70 -18.15 -3.43
CA SER A 239 -18.68 -16.68 -3.51
C SER A 239 -20.08 -16.08 -3.33
N ILE A 240 -20.16 -14.99 -2.55
CA ILE A 240 -21.36 -14.17 -2.40
C ILE A 240 -21.07 -12.73 -2.88
N ALA A 241 -22.11 -11.95 -3.14
CA ALA A 241 -21.97 -10.53 -3.45
C ALA A 241 -21.50 -9.76 -2.21
N ILE A 242 -20.66 -8.73 -2.44
CA ILE A 242 -20.32 -7.70 -1.45
C ILE A 242 -21.14 -6.47 -1.83
N PRO A 243 -22.17 -6.09 -1.08
CA PRO A 243 -22.97 -4.91 -1.41
C PRO A 243 -22.11 -3.64 -1.31
N GLU A 244 -22.40 -2.66 -2.16
CA GLU A 244 -21.67 -1.38 -2.17
C GLU A 244 -21.79 -0.69 -0.81
N GLY A 245 -20.67 -0.13 -0.33
CA GLY A 245 -20.58 0.52 0.97
C GLY A 245 -20.64 -0.43 2.17
N LYS A 246 -20.69 -1.75 1.97
CA LYS A 246 -20.73 -2.74 3.03
C LYS A 246 -19.45 -3.56 3.12
N ALA A 247 -19.39 -4.40 4.16
CA ALA A 247 -18.32 -5.35 4.34
C ALA A 247 -18.87 -6.76 4.56
N VAL A 248 -18.03 -7.76 4.33
CA VAL A 248 -18.31 -9.17 4.63
C VAL A 248 -17.20 -9.71 5.52
N LEU A 249 -17.55 -10.11 6.75
CA LEU A 249 -16.65 -10.86 7.61
C LEU A 249 -16.83 -12.36 7.29
N THR A 250 -15.75 -13.02 6.88
CA THR A 250 -15.83 -14.37 6.29
C THR A 250 -14.80 -15.32 6.87
N LEU A 251 -15.23 -16.58 7.08
CA LEU A 251 -14.38 -17.67 7.57
C LEU A 251 -14.69 -18.96 6.79
N ASN A 252 -13.65 -19.75 6.48
CA ASN A 252 -13.83 -21.05 5.80
C ASN A 252 -14.55 -22.04 6.70
N ALA A 253 -15.48 -22.85 6.15
CA ALA A 253 -16.26 -23.83 6.90
C ALA A 253 -15.42 -24.96 7.56
N LYS A 254 -14.16 -25.13 7.14
CA LYS A 254 -13.21 -26.11 7.69
C LYS A 254 -12.25 -25.50 8.71
N ASP A 255 -12.41 -24.21 9.03
CA ASP A 255 -11.56 -23.49 9.97
C ASP A 255 -12.01 -23.75 11.43
N ASP A 256 -11.47 -22.97 12.38
CA ASP A 256 -11.73 -23.15 13.79
C ASP A 256 -13.23 -23.15 14.14
N ALA A 257 -13.72 -24.26 14.68
CA ALA A 257 -15.15 -24.45 14.99
C ALA A 257 -15.66 -23.45 16.03
N ALA A 258 -14.84 -23.06 17.01
CA ALA A 258 -15.27 -22.13 18.04
C ALA A 258 -15.43 -20.69 17.47
N THR A 259 -14.65 -20.32 16.49
CA THR A 259 -14.79 -19.06 15.75
C THR A 259 -16.01 -19.12 14.84
N LEU A 260 -16.20 -20.22 14.11
CA LEU A 260 -17.39 -20.44 13.27
C LEU A 260 -18.68 -20.33 14.08
N ASP A 261 -18.74 -20.94 15.27
CA ASP A 261 -19.92 -20.89 16.13
C ASP A 261 -20.22 -19.47 16.62
N LYS A 262 -19.20 -18.66 16.89
CA LYS A 262 -19.39 -17.24 17.23
C LYS A 262 -19.96 -16.43 16.06
N LEU A 263 -19.51 -16.70 14.82
CA LEU A 263 -20.07 -16.04 13.64
C LEU A 263 -21.52 -16.45 13.39
N ARG A 264 -21.84 -17.75 13.55
CA ARG A 264 -23.20 -18.28 13.40
C ARG A 264 -24.19 -17.77 14.44
N ALA A 265 -23.68 -17.46 15.64
CA ALA A 265 -24.50 -16.93 16.73
C ALA A 265 -24.91 -15.48 16.56
N LEU A 266 -24.29 -14.74 15.62
CA LEU A 266 -24.64 -13.37 15.33
C LEU A 266 -26.05 -13.28 14.72
N VAL A 267 -26.77 -12.24 15.08
CA VAL A 267 -28.08 -11.91 14.53
C VAL A 267 -28.11 -10.49 13.97
N PRO A 268 -29.01 -10.18 13.03
CA PRO A 268 -29.18 -8.83 12.55
C PRO A 268 -29.39 -7.82 13.71
N GLY A 269 -28.63 -6.72 13.67
CA GLY A 269 -28.59 -5.72 14.73
C GLY A 269 -27.41 -5.86 15.70
N ASP A 270 -26.72 -6.99 15.74
CA ASP A 270 -25.51 -7.13 16.56
C ASP A 270 -24.38 -6.23 16.06
N THR A 271 -23.54 -5.79 16.99
CA THR A 271 -22.41 -4.91 16.69
C THR A 271 -21.12 -5.71 16.52
N VAL A 272 -20.35 -5.37 15.49
CA VAL A 272 -19.00 -5.85 15.24
C VAL A 272 -18.05 -4.64 15.18
N THR A 273 -17.00 -4.62 16.01
CA THR A 273 -16.03 -3.54 16.06
C THR A 273 -14.69 -4.03 15.52
N LEU A 274 -14.23 -3.43 14.43
CA LEU A 274 -12.88 -3.62 13.89
C LEU A 274 -11.89 -2.72 14.62
N SER A 275 -10.75 -3.25 14.99
CA SER A 275 -9.60 -2.51 15.53
C SER A 275 -8.35 -2.85 14.72
N ILE A 276 -7.64 -1.81 14.28
CA ILE A 276 -6.36 -1.91 13.58
C ILE A 276 -5.35 -1.10 14.38
N THR A 277 -4.30 -1.74 14.88
CA THR A 277 -3.21 -1.08 15.62
C THR A 277 -1.88 -1.38 14.96
N SER A 278 -0.87 -0.56 15.23
CA SER A 278 0.50 -0.81 14.82
C SER A 278 1.45 -0.64 16.01
N THR A 279 2.55 -1.39 16.00
CA THR A 279 3.65 -1.21 16.95
C THR A 279 4.45 0.08 16.71
N ASP A 280 4.28 0.69 15.54
CA ASP A 280 4.87 1.98 15.16
C ASP A 280 3.76 3.00 14.93
N SER A 281 3.67 4.00 15.81
CA SER A 281 2.60 5.00 15.83
C SER A 281 2.51 5.85 14.54
N ARG A 282 3.60 5.94 13.78
CA ARG A 282 3.61 6.67 12.50
C ARG A 282 2.55 6.16 11.53
N TRP A 283 2.24 4.87 11.60
CA TRP A 283 1.23 4.26 10.71
C TRP A 283 -0.19 4.77 10.93
N SER A 284 -0.49 5.37 12.09
CA SER A 284 -1.80 5.99 12.35
C SER A 284 -1.98 7.37 11.69
N GLU A 285 -0.89 7.97 11.20
CA GLU A 285 -0.85 9.31 10.60
C GLU A 285 -0.64 9.26 9.07
N VAL A 286 -0.51 8.05 8.51
CA VAL A 286 -0.21 7.85 7.09
C VAL A 286 -1.43 8.17 6.24
N ASP A 287 -1.22 8.98 5.22
CA ASP A 287 -2.21 9.27 4.18
C ASP A 287 -2.18 8.23 3.04
N GLN A 288 -0.97 7.92 2.55
CA GLN A 288 -0.76 6.94 1.48
C GLN A 288 0.27 5.90 1.91
N ALA A 289 0.04 4.63 1.64
CA ALA A 289 1.05 3.60 1.88
C ALA A 289 1.00 2.47 0.86
N LEU A 290 2.18 1.94 0.60
CA LEU A 290 2.36 0.81 -0.29
C LEU A 290 3.36 -0.18 0.29
N GLY A 291 3.01 -1.46 0.23
CA GLY A 291 3.90 -2.56 0.61
C GLY A 291 5.11 -2.68 -0.31
N GLY A 292 6.16 -3.29 0.20
CA GLY A 292 7.38 -3.64 -0.51
C GLY A 292 7.94 -4.97 0.02
N ILE A 293 8.80 -5.60 -0.77
CA ILE A 293 9.30 -6.95 -0.49
C ILE A 293 10.47 -6.91 0.49
N ALA A 294 11.42 -6.00 0.25
CA ALA A 294 12.66 -5.96 0.98
C ALA A 294 13.15 -4.53 1.19
N LYS A 295 13.82 -4.30 2.31
CA LYS A 295 14.59 -3.09 2.51
C LYS A 295 15.97 -3.28 1.86
N LEU A 296 16.25 -2.46 0.85
CA LEU A 296 17.44 -2.61 0.02
C LEU A 296 18.68 -2.00 0.68
N VAL A 297 18.52 -0.88 1.37
CA VAL A 297 19.61 -0.11 1.99
C VAL A 297 19.22 0.31 3.40
N THR A 298 20.16 0.22 4.33
CA THR A 298 20.02 0.71 5.71
C THR A 298 21.30 1.45 6.08
N ASN A 299 21.19 2.72 6.48
CA ASN A 299 22.33 3.56 6.87
C ASN A 299 23.46 3.55 5.82
N GLY A 300 23.11 3.65 4.54
CA GLY A 300 24.07 3.62 3.44
C GLY A 300 24.68 2.25 3.12
N GLN A 301 24.29 1.19 3.83
CA GLN A 301 24.77 -0.17 3.58
C GLN A 301 23.71 -0.99 2.86
N VAL A 302 24.13 -1.69 1.81
CA VAL A 302 23.28 -2.62 1.06
C VAL A 302 22.94 -3.81 1.95
N ALA A 303 21.65 -4.19 1.96
CA ALA A 303 21.18 -5.35 2.70
C ALA A 303 21.74 -6.66 2.12
N SER A 304 21.97 -7.65 2.96
CA SER A 304 22.37 -9.00 2.53
C SER A 304 21.15 -9.83 2.10
N GLY A 305 21.38 -10.83 1.25
CA GLY A 305 20.36 -11.80 0.85
C GLY A 305 19.30 -11.24 -0.10
N LEU A 306 19.58 -10.15 -0.79
CA LEU A 306 18.71 -9.62 -1.83
C LEU A 306 18.63 -10.57 -3.03
N ASP A 307 17.45 -10.61 -3.67
CA ASP A 307 17.28 -11.35 -4.93
C ASP A 307 18.14 -10.71 -6.03
N ALA A 308 19.01 -11.51 -6.61
CA ALA A 308 19.91 -11.12 -7.70
C ALA A 308 19.35 -11.49 -9.09
N SER A 309 18.06 -11.83 -9.20
CA SER A 309 17.46 -12.19 -10.48
C SER A 309 17.49 -11.01 -11.48
N ARG A 310 17.68 -11.36 -12.76
CA ARG A 310 17.71 -10.39 -13.84
C ARG A 310 16.30 -10.04 -14.30
N THR A 311 15.73 -8.98 -13.75
CA THR A 311 14.43 -8.46 -14.14
C THR A 311 14.37 -6.94 -13.92
N ALA A 312 13.31 -6.29 -14.41
CA ALA A 312 13.05 -4.90 -14.06
C ALA A 312 12.51 -4.83 -12.64
N TRP A 313 13.22 -4.11 -11.76
CA TRP A 313 12.83 -3.91 -10.36
C TRP A 313 12.45 -2.45 -10.13
N PRO A 314 11.22 -2.17 -9.70
CA PRO A 314 10.89 -0.87 -9.14
C PRO A 314 11.48 -0.78 -7.72
N ALA A 315 11.98 0.38 -7.36
CA ALA A 315 12.47 0.68 -6.03
C ALA A 315 12.09 2.11 -5.65
N ILE A 316 11.90 2.34 -4.36
CA ILE A 316 11.68 3.67 -3.82
C ILE A 316 12.65 3.90 -2.67
N GLY A 317 13.19 5.09 -2.58
CA GLY A 317 14.15 5.48 -1.55
C GLY A 317 13.81 6.83 -0.95
N ILE A 318 14.25 7.02 0.29
CA ILE A 318 14.16 8.29 0.99
C ILE A 318 15.59 8.79 1.22
N LYS A 319 15.84 10.02 0.80
CA LYS A 319 17.09 10.70 1.09
C LYS A 319 17.00 11.30 2.50
N ALA A 320 18.00 10.97 3.35
CA ALA A 320 18.12 11.53 4.68
C ALA A 320 18.61 12.98 4.65
#